data_4dd7a7d5cb6e2e8bac2e5ee90d1d1467
#
_entry.id   4dd7a7d5cb6e2e8bac2e5ee90d1d1467
#
_cell.length_a   1.000
_cell.length_b   1.000
_cell.length_c   1.000
_cell.angle_alpha   90.00
_cell.angle_beta   90.00
_cell.angle_gamma   90.00
#
_symmetry.space_group_name_H-M   'P 1'
#
loop_
_entity.id
_entity.type
_entity.pdbx_description
1 polymer ?
#
loop_
_entity_poly.entity_id
_entity_poly.type
_entity_poly.pdbx_seq_one_letter_code
_entity_poly.pdbx_strand_id
1 'polypeptide(L)'
;MGKQHSDFWMKDYDIDWDFTDESDDFDLSNAQTETTAHLIRLAAARRAISNYVAILTGKNIPVMFNDQNVSMTDGKTVYIGADVNEKSNFDVSVGLALHEGSHICYSNFDLYTTLWQKVPREIYDCAIKLNISKNDVAEICKTMFNIIEDRYIDYTVFKNAPGYRGYYEALYDKYFNSSVIDDGLKSDLYRTPNTESYLYRIINLTNENTDLKALPGLYEIAKTINLSEINRLDTVEKRLECAFDVVKIMFQNITEPEVATLLQ
;
A
#
# COMPACT_ATOMS: atom_id res chain seq x y z
N MET A 1 10.96 22.19 3.34
CA MET A 1 10.16 22.44 4.56
C MET A 1 8.70 22.18 4.19
N GLY A 2 8.24 20.93 4.33
CA GLY A 2 6.84 20.57 4.11
C GLY A 2 6.01 21.10 5.26
N LYS A 3 5.00 21.90 4.96
CA LYS A 3 3.97 22.26 5.96
C LYS A 3 3.23 20.96 6.29
N GLN A 4 3.20 20.58 7.56
CA GLN A 4 2.42 19.45 8.04
C GLN A 4 0.93 19.71 7.73
N HIS A 5 0.35 18.90 6.86
CA HIS A 5 -1.06 19.02 6.47
C HIS A 5 -2.02 18.73 7.64
N SER A 6 -1.54 18.01 8.67
CA SER A 6 -2.29 17.75 9.90
C SER A 6 -2.74 19.02 10.64
N ASP A 7 -1.97 20.11 10.57
CA ASP A 7 -2.26 21.34 11.33
C ASP A 7 -3.50 22.10 10.83
N PHE A 8 -3.88 21.91 9.57
CA PHE A 8 -5.04 22.59 8.99
C PHE A 8 -6.36 22.01 9.50
N TRP A 9 -6.45 20.67 9.56
CA TRP A 9 -7.70 19.99 9.92
C TRP A 9 -7.90 19.82 11.43
N MET A 10 -6.84 19.97 12.23
CA MET A 10 -6.90 19.88 13.69
C MET A 10 -7.26 21.21 14.37
N LYS A 11 -7.13 22.33 13.67
CA LYS A 11 -7.51 23.66 14.20
C LYS A 11 -8.99 23.80 14.48
N ASP A 12 -9.84 23.04 13.79
CA ASP A 12 -11.30 23.10 13.98
C ASP A 12 -11.79 22.36 15.23
N TYR A 13 -10.90 21.70 15.98
CA TYR A 13 -11.28 20.88 17.14
C TYR A 13 -10.79 21.43 18.49
N ASP A 14 -10.24 22.67 18.54
CA ASP A 14 -9.72 23.31 19.78
C ASP A 14 -8.82 22.37 20.64
N ILE A 15 -8.11 21.43 20.00
CA ILE A 15 -7.20 20.51 20.67
C ILE A 15 -5.78 21.04 20.44
N ASP A 16 -5.23 21.62 21.48
CA ASP A 16 -3.84 22.07 21.50
C ASP A 16 -2.90 20.86 21.47
N TRP A 17 -2.28 20.60 20.29
CA TRP A 17 -1.37 19.49 20.06
C TRP A 17 0.07 19.86 20.41
N ASP A 18 0.26 20.59 21.50
CA ASP A 18 1.59 20.97 21.97
C ASP A 18 2.30 19.74 22.57
N PHE A 19 3.10 19.06 21.72
CA PHE A 19 4.02 18.00 22.12
C PHE A 19 5.34 18.64 22.58
N THR A 20 5.33 19.41 23.62
CA THR A 20 6.57 19.74 24.31
C THR A 20 6.99 18.52 25.13
N ASP A 21 8.10 17.94 24.69
CA ASP A 21 8.88 16.95 25.40
C ASP A 21 9.48 17.66 26.62
N GLU A 22 8.83 17.57 27.78
CA GLU A 22 9.40 17.98 29.04
C GLU A 22 9.62 16.79 29.96
N SER A 23 10.89 16.61 30.22
CA SER A 23 11.56 15.67 31.09
C SER A 23 10.99 15.54 32.51
N ASP A 24 10.98 14.30 32.98
CA ASP A 24 11.27 13.85 34.34
C ASP A 24 10.77 14.69 35.53
N ASP A 25 9.54 14.37 36.00
CA ASP A 25 9.24 14.21 37.40
C ASP A 25 8.08 13.23 37.58
N PHE A 26 8.38 12.03 38.08
CA PHE A 26 7.43 10.94 38.21
C PHE A 26 6.50 11.15 39.41
N ASP A 27 5.43 11.94 39.19
CA ASP A 27 4.33 12.10 40.13
C ASP A 27 3.11 11.28 39.68
N LEU A 28 2.66 10.33 40.50
CA LEU A 28 1.55 9.42 40.25
C LEU A 28 0.24 10.13 39.95
N SER A 29 0.02 11.37 40.36
CA SER A 29 -1.15 12.20 40.04
C SER A 29 -1.12 12.70 38.57
N ASN A 30 0.07 12.94 38.03
CA ASN A 30 0.29 13.35 36.66
C ASN A 30 0.12 12.18 35.70
N ALA A 31 0.54 10.96 36.06
CA ALA A 31 0.44 9.77 35.22
C ALA A 31 -1.02 9.42 34.81
N GLN A 32 -1.99 9.60 35.70
CA GLN A 32 -3.42 9.40 35.37
C GLN A 32 -3.95 10.49 34.44
N THR A 33 -3.52 11.72 34.60
CA THR A 33 -3.92 12.85 33.75
C THR A 33 -3.33 12.72 32.36
N GLU A 34 -2.06 12.34 32.24
CA GLU A 34 -1.37 12.06 30.98
C GLU A 34 -2.01 10.88 30.23
N THR A 35 -2.34 9.80 30.94
CA THR A 35 -3.04 8.64 30.34
C THR A 35 -4.40 9.05 29.79
N THR A 36 -5.14 9.89 30.52
CA THR A 36 -6.48 10.38 30.06
C THR A 36 -6.34 11.31 28.86
N ALA A 37 -5.39 12.24 28.88
CA ALA A 37 -5.11 13.13 27.74
C ALA A 37 -4.69 12.33 26.50
N HIS A 38 -3.83 11.32 26.69
CA HIS A 38 -3.43 10.41 25.61
C HIS A 38 -4.63 9.66 24.98
N LEU A 39 -5.52 9.11 25.81
CA LEU A 39 -6.72 8.44 25.32
C LEU A 39 -7.67 9.36 24.55
N ILE A 40 -7.81 10.62 25.00
CA ILE A 40 -8.62 11.64 24.30
C ILE A 40 -8.02 11.95 22.92
N ARG A 41 -6.70 12.16 22.85
CA ARG A 41 -5.98 12.40 21.58
C ARG A 41 -6.15 11.23 20.62
N LEU A 42 -5.97 10.02 21.10
CA LEU A 42 -6.17 8.81 20.29
C LEU A 42 -7.59 8.69 19.76
N ALA A 43 -8.61 8.97 20.58
CA ALA A 43 -10.00 8.95 20.15
C ALA A 43 -10.28 10.04 19.10
N ALA A 44 -9.70 11.23 19.25
CA ALA A 44 -9.81 12.31 18.28
C ALA A 44 -9.15 11.95 16.94
N ALA A 45 -7.94 11.39 16.96
CA ALA A 45 -7.24 10.93 15.77
C ALA A 45 -8.05 9.86 15.03
N ARG A 46 -8.55 8.85 15.73
CA ARG A 46 -9.40 7.79 15.16
C ARG A 46 -10.66 8.35 14.53
N ARG A 47 -11.32 9.32 15.18
CA ARG A 47 -12.50 9.98 14.64
C ARG A 47 -12.17 10.77 13.37
N ALA A 48 -11.06 11.52 13.36
CA ALA A 48 -10.63 12.27 12.19
C ALA A 48 -10.38 11.33 10.99
N ILE A 49 -9.64 10.22 11.19
CA ILE A 49 -9.40 9.21 10.15
C ILE A 49 -10.72 8.64 9.61
N SER A 50 -11.67 8.29 10.47
CA SER A 50 -12.99 7.80 10.04
C SER A 50 -13.75 8.83 9.22
N ASN A 51 -13.67 10.11 9.59
CA ASN A 51 -14.29 11.20 8.83
C ASN A 51 -13.64 11.36 7.44
N TYR A 52 -12.29 11.25 7.32
CA TYR A 52 -11.62 11.29 6.02
C TYR A 52 -12.09 10.17 5.10
N VAL A 53 -12.19 8.94 5.59
CA VAL A 53 -12.71 7.82 4.81
C VAL A 53 -14.14 8.09 4.36
N ALA A 54 -15.01 8.59 5.24
CA ALA A 54 -16.39 8.91 4.91
C ALA A 54 -16.50 10.01 3.85
N ILE A 55 -15.67 11.05 3.94
CA ILE A 55 -15.62 12.15 2.96
C ILE A 55 -15.14 11.63 1.60
N LEU A 56 -14.06 10.87 1.58
CA LEU A 56 -13.48 10.33 0.35
C LEU A 56 -14.45 9.41 -0.38
N THR A 57 -15.07 8.49 0.37
CA THR A 57 -15.91 7.44 -0.21
C THR A 57 -17.35 7.86 -0.43
N GLY A 58 -17.79 8.95 0.20
CA GLY A 58 -19.20 9.37 0.25
C GLY A 58 -20.09 8.39 1.02
N LYS A 59 -19.50 7.47 1.80
CA LYS A 59 -20.18 6.39 2.53
C LYS A 59 -19.76 6.38 3.99
N ASN A 60 -20.66 5.95 4.88
CA ASN A 60 -20.32 5.72 6.28
C ASN A 60 -19.69 4.32 6.43
N ILE A 61 -18.40 4.24 6.18
CA ILE A 61 -17.62 3.00 6.26
C ILE A 61 -17.00 2.90 7.65
N PRO A 62 -17.18 1.80 8.38
CA PRO A 62 -16.50 1.57 9.65
C PRO A 62 -14.99 1.54 9.47
N VAL A 63 -14.28 2.26 10.33
CA VAL A 63 -12.82 2.20 10.43
C VAL A 63 -12.46 1.58 11.77
N MET A 64 -11.81 0.43 11.74
CA MET A 64 -11.37 -0.33 12.91
C MET A 64 -9.85 -0.19 13.06
N PHE A 65 -9.40 -0.01 14.31
CA PHE A 65 -7.97 0.08 14.60
C PHE A 65 -7.55 -1.19 15.32
N ASN A 66 -6.49 -1.81 14.86
CA ASN A 66 -5.92 -3.02 15.44
C ASN A 66 -4.46 -2.79 15.84
N ASP A 67 -3.95 -3.65 16.69
CA ASP A 67 -2.56 -3.69 17.17
C ASP A 67 -1.64 -4.52 16.26
N GLN A 68 -2.18 -5.10 15.19
CA GLN A 68 -1.42 -5.76 14.15
C GLN A 68 -1.00 -4.70 13.13
N ASN A 69 0.29 -4.55 12.85
CA ASN A 69 0.82 -3.55 11.89
C ASN A 69 0.40 -3.82 10.43
N VAL A 70 -0.85 -4.23 10.21
CA VAL A 70 -1.42 -4.52 8.90
C VAL A 70 -2.66 -3.69 8.69
N SER A 71 -2.65 -2.87 7.64
CA SER A 71 -3.82 -2.14 7.15
C SER A 71 -4.43 -2.89 5.97
N MET A 72 -5.76 -3.01 5.94
CA MET A 72 -6.47 -3.76 4.90
C MET A 72 -7.96 -3.39 4.89
N THR A 73 -8.67 -3.80 3.84
CA THR A 73 -10.12 -3.76 3.79
C THR A 73 -10.72 -5.09 3.32
N ASP A 74 -11.89 -5.40 3.85
CA ASP A 74 -12.74 -6.54 3.41
C ASP A 74 -13.84 -6.11 2.43
N GLY A 75 -13.79 -4.87 1.94
CA GLY A 75 -14.80 -4.27 1.08
C GLY A 75 -15.98 -3.63 1.82
N LYS A 76 -16.05 -3.74 3.15
CA LYS A 76 -17.10 -3.19 4.00
C LYS A 76 -16.55 -2.39 5.17
N THR A 77 -15.38 -2.76 5.66
CA THR A 77 -14.69 -2.16 6.81
C THR A 77 -13.26 -1.87 6.43
N VAL A 78 -12.74 -0.75 6.85
CA VAL A 78 -11.31 -0.42 6.77
C VAL A 78 -10.66 -0.78 8.11
N TYR A 79 -9.61 -1.58 8.07
CA TYR A 79 -8.78 -1.94 9.21
C TYR A 79 -7.45 -1.18 9.11
N ILE A 80 -7.07 -0.50 10.17
CA ILE A 80 -5.82 0.24 10.25
C ILE A 80 -4.96 -0.37 11.34
N GLY A 81 -3.84 -0.94 10.92
CA GLY A 81 -2.78 -1.41 11.77
C GLY A 81 -1.83 -0.25 12.02
N ALA A 82 -2.12 0.60 12.98
CA ALA A 82 -1.33 1.77 13.16
C ALA A 82 -1.07 2.06 14.62
N ASP A 83 0.15 2.40 14.88
CA ASP A 83 0.51 3.23 16.00
C ASP A 83 0.14 4.68 15.67
N VAL A 84 -1.17 4.99 15.81
CA VAL A 84 -1.72 6.33 15.59
C VAL A 84 -1.33 7.28 16.73
N ASN A 85 -0.59 6.77 17.73
CA ASN A 85 -0.27 7.49 18.95
C ASN A 85 0.85 8.51 18.73
N GLU A 86 1.67 8.30 17.70
CA GLU A 86 2.72 9.24 17.36
C GLU A 86 2.25 10.22 16.28
N LYS A 87 2.46 11.50 16.49
CA LYS A 87 2.14 12.56 15.51
C LYS A 87 2.78 12.29 14.15
N SER A 88 3.99 11.72 14.14
CA SER A 88 4.71 11.32 12.94
C SER A 88 3.99 10.24 12.12
N ASN A 89 3.15 9.41 12.75
CA ASN A 89 2.42 8.33 12.11
C ASN A 89 0.99 8.72 11.71
N PHE A 90 0.48 9.87 12.15
CA PHE A 90 -0.90 10.28 11.88
C PHE A 90 -1.15 10.44 10.37
N ASP A 91 -0.29 11.20 9.67
CA ASP A 91 -0.45 11.45 8.23
C ASP A 91 -0.36 10.14 7.42
N VAL A 92 0.55 9.25 7.80
CA VAL A 92 0.67 7.90 7.20
C VAL A 92 -0.59 7.09 7.45
N SER A 93 -1.15 7.13 8.65
CA SER A 93 -2.37 6.39 9.01
C SER A 93 -3.59 6.90 8.25
N VAL A 94 -3.68 8.22 8.04
CA VAL A 94 -4.70 8.82 7.16
C VAL A 94 -4.49 8.34 5.73
N GLY A 95 -3.25 8.37 5.22
CA GLY A 95 -2.91 7.87 3.89
C GLY A 95 -3.33 6.41 3.69
N LEU A 96 -3.01 5.53 4.65
CA LEU A 96 -3.43 4.12 4.65
C LEU A 96 -4.96 3.99 4.65
N ALA A 97 -5.66 4.73 5.51
CA ALA A 97 -7.11 4.66 5.60
C ALA A 97 -7.81 5.14 4.32
N LEU A 98 -7.26 6.17 3.68
CA LEU A 98 -7.74 6.66 2.40
C LEU A 98 -7.49 5.65 1.28
N HIS A 99 -6.33 5.01 1.26
CA HIS A 99 -5.99 3.96 0.32
C HIS A 99 -6.94 2.77 0.46
N GLU A 100 -7.10 2.21 1.65
CA GLU A 100 -7.99 1.09 1.92
C GLU A 100 -9.48 1.44 1.67
N GLY A 101 -9.88 2.67 2.04
CA GLY A 101 -11.22 3.18 1.74
C GLY A 101 -11.48 3.30 0.24
N SER A 102 -10.45 3.61 -0.53
CA SER A 102 -10.54 3.73 -1.99
C SER A 102 -10.75 2.38 -2.68
N HIS A 103 -10.19 1.29 -2.14
CA HIS A 103 -10.50 -0.06 -2.60
C HIS A 103 -11.99 -0.37 -2.54
N ILE A 104 -12.71 0.09 -1.51
CA ILE A 104 -14.17 -0.10 -1.40
C ILE A 104 -14.93 0.61 -2.54
N CYS A 105 -14.34 1.65 -3.13
CA CYS A 105 -14.95 2.41 -4.22
C CYS A 105 -14.59 1.88 -5.61
N TYR A 106 -13.38 1.35 -5.77
CA TYR A 106 -12.78 1.11 -7.08
C TYR A 106 -12.42 -0.36 -7.36
N SER A 107 -12.38 -1.24 -6.33
CA SER A 107 -12.05 -2.64 -6.48
C SER A 107 -13.28 -3.54 -6.56
N ASN A 108 -13.10 -4.70 -7.19
CA ASN A 108 -14.10 -5.76 -7.23
C ASN A 108 -13.64 -6.94 -6.37
N PHE A 109 -14.12 -7.02 -5.12
CA PHE A 109 -13.72 -8.05 -4.16
C PHE A 109 -14.14 -9.46 -4.59
N ASP A 110 -15.25 -9.62 -5.33
CA ASP A 110 -15.66 -10.92 -5.84
C ASP A 110 -14.65 -11.46 -6.87
N LEU A 111 -14.00 -10.57 -7.60
CA LEU A 111 -12.97 -10.95 -8.56
C LEU A 111 -11.74 -11.55 -7.86
N TYR A 112 -11.33 -11.02 -6.70
CA TYR A 112 -10.20 -11.58 -5.93
C TYR A 112 -10.43 -13.04 -5.53
N THR A 113 -11.67 -13.42 -5.23
CA THR A 113 -12.02 -14.80 -4.85
C THR A 113 -12.08 -15.75 -6.03
N THR A 114 -12.34 -15.24 -7.25
CA THR A 114 -12.54 -16.03 -8.47
C THR A 114 -11.39 -15.88 -9.48
N LEU A 115 -10.38 -15.06 -9.17
CA LEU A 115 -9.28 -14.73 -10.07
C LEU A 115 -8.56 -15.98 -10.62
N TRP A 116 -8.36 -16.99 -9.80
CA TRP A 116 -7.71 -18.25 -10.18
C TRP A 116 -8.40 -18.95 -11.37
N GLN A 117 -9.71 -18.76 -11.56
CA GLN A 117 -10.48 -19.31 -12.69
C GLN A 117 -10.21 -18.56 -14.00
N LYS A 118 -9.68 -17.35 -13.90
CA LYS A 118 -9.43 -16.44 -15.04
C LYS A 118 -7.99 -16.44 -15.51
N VAL A 119 -7.07 -17.06 -14.73
CA VAL A 119 -5.63 -17.12 -15.09
C VAL A 119 -5.47 -17.81 -16.44
N PRO A 120 -4.84 -17.15 -17.44
CA PRO A 120 -4.61 -17.72 -18.75
C PRO A 120 -3.78 -19.01 -18.70
N ARG A 121 -4.12 -19.98 -19.56
CA ARG A 121 -3.39 -21.26 -19.64
C ARG A 121 -1.90 -21.08 -19.90
N GLU A 122 -1.54 -20.08 -20.69
CA GLU A 122 -0.15 -19.76 -21.02
C GLU A 122 0.71 -19.45 -19.79
N ILE A 123 0.14 -18.83 -18.74
CA ILE A 123 0.82 -18.57 -17.49
C ILE A 123 1.12 -19.88 -16.76
N TYR A 124 0.15 -20.80 -16.72
CA TYR A 124 0.35 -22.14 -16.15
C TYR A 124 1.41 -22.94 -16.93
N ASP A 125 1.41 -22.84 -18.27
CA ASP A 125 2.39 -23.53 -19.11
C ASP A 125 3.83 -23.00 -18.86
N CYS A 126 4.00 -21.71 -18.55
CA CYS A 126 5.26 -21.16 -18.12
C CYS A 126 5.64 -21.63 -16.70
N ALA A 127 4.70 -21.60 -15.78
CA ALA A 127 4.90 -21.98 -14.37
C ALA A 127 5.34 -23.44 -14.20
N ILE A 128 4.79 -24.37 -15.03
CA ILE A 128 5.20 -25.78 -15.02
C ILE A 128 6.69 -25.94 -15.28
N LYS A 129 7.26 -25.14 -16.20
CA LYS A 129 8.70 -25.17 -16.51
C LYS A 129 9.57 -24.67 -15.34
N LEU A 130 8.98 -23.85 -14.49
CA LEU A 130 9.63 -23.26 -13.29
C LEU A 130 9.35 -24.06 -12.02
N ASN A 131 8.63 -25.19 -12.10
CA ASN A 131 8.15 -25.98 -10.95
C ASN A 131 7.28 -25.18 -9.96
N ILE A 132 6.62 -24.11 -10.41
CA ILE A 132 5.68 -23.32 -9.60
C ILE A 132 4.33 -24.03 -9.56
N SER A 133 3.78 -24.21 -8.35
CA SER A 133 2.49 -24.86 -8.19
C SER A 133 1.32 -24.02 -8.72
N LYS A 134 0.18 -24.66 -9.03
CA LYS A 134 -1.02 -23.91 -9.47
C LYS A 134 -1.53 -22.92 -8.42
N ASN A 135 -1.39 -23.25 -7.14
CA ASN A 135 -1.81 -22.38 -6.06
C ASN A 135 -0.89 -21.15 -5.98
N ASP A 136 0.42 -21.34 -6.08
CA ASP A 136 1.39 -20.25 -6.07
C ASP A 136 1.20 -19.33 -7.28
N VAL A 137 0.90 -19.88 -8.47
CA VAL A 137 0.54 -19.09 -9.66
C VAL A 137 -0.66 -18.19 -9.36
N ALA A 138 -1.70 -18.74 -8.75
CA ALA A 138 -2.90 -17.95 -8.43
C ALA A 138 -2.59 -16.82 -7.43
N GLU A 139 -1.78 -17.09 -6.39
CA GLU A 139 -1.38 -16.09 -5.42
C GLU A 139 -0.43 -15.03 -6.02
N ILE A 140 0.50 -15.42 -6.89
CA ILE A 140 1.35 -14.46 -7.62
C ILE A 140 0.50 -13.56 -8.52
N CYS A 141 -0.46 -14.11 -9.26
CA CYS A 141 -1.38 -13.33 -10.09
C CYS A 141 -2.23 -12.37 -9.26
N LYS A 142 -2.71 -12.81 -8.09
CA LYS A 142 -3.48 -12.01 -7.16
C LYS A 142 -2.64 -10.86 -6.58
N THR A 143 -1.42 -11.13 -6.17
CA THR A 143 -0.47 -10.12 -5.69
C THR A 143 -0.17 -9.07 -6.79
N MET A 144 0.08 -9.53 -8.01
CA MET A 144 0.34 -8.62 -9.13
C MET A 144 -0.89 -7.77 -9.46
N PHE A 145 -2.08 -8.36 -9.45
CA PHE A 145 -3.32 -7.63 -9.65
C PHE A 145 -3.52 -6.56 -8.58
N ASN A 146 -3.26 -6.88 -7.31
CA ASN A 146 -3.32 -5.91 -6.22
C ASN A 146 -2.35 -4.74 -6.45
N ILE A 147 -1.09 -5.01 -6.78
CA ILE A 147 -0.09 -3.97 -7.07
C ILE A 147 -0.57 -3.01 -8.18
N ILE A 148 -1.17 -3.53 -9.23
CA ILE A 148 -1.67 -2.71 -10.34
C ILE A 148 -2.93 -1.93 -9.94
N GLU A 149 -3.84 -2.54 -9.17
CA GLU A 149 -4.99 -1.83 -8.61
C GLU A 149 -4.56 -0.67 -7.71
N ASP A 150 -3.61 -0.89 -6.80
CA ASP A 150 -3.06 0.13 -5.92
C ASP A 150 -2.56 1.34 -6.71
N ARG A 151 -1.79 1.11 -7.77
CA ARG A 151 -1.27 2.21 -8.61
C ARG A 151 -2.38 2.99 -9.31
N TYR A 152 -3.42 2.30 -9.79
CA TYR A 152 -4.58 2.95 -10.40
C TYR A 152 -5.40 3.73 -9.38
N ILE A 153 -5.64 3.16 -8.21
CA ILE A 153 -6.41 3.78 -7.13
C ILE A 153 -5.70 5.03 -6.62
N ASP A 154 -4.41 4.93 -6.30
CA ASP A 154 -3.60 6.05 -5.86
C ASP A 154 -3.60 7.19 -6.88
N TYR A 155 -3.38 6.88 -8.16
CA TYR A 155 -3.47 7.87 -9.23
C TYR A 155 -4.85 8.56 -9.26
N THR A 156 -5.91 7.79 -9.10
CA THR A 156 -7.29 8.30 -9.15
C THR A 156 -7.57 9.25 -8.00
N VAL A 157 -7.12 8.91 -6.79
CA VAL A 157 -7.26 9.78 -5.62
C VAL A 157 -6.39 11.02 -5.76
N PHE A 158 -5.14 10.89 -6.17
CA PHE A 158 -4.25 12.04 -6.43
C PHE A 158 -4.86 13.06 -7.38
N LYS A 159 -5.57 12.58 -8.41
CA LYS A 159 -6.21 13.41 -9.41
C LYS A 159 -7.51 14.05 -8.93
N ASN A 160 -8.36 13.26 -8.25
CA ASN A 160 -9.73 13.65 -7.94
C ASN A 160 -9.88 14.30 -6.55
N ALA A 161 -8.95 14.05 -5.64
CA ALA A 161 -8.95 14.55 -4.27
C ALA A 161 -7.60 15.18 -3.88
N PRO A 162 -7.18 16.27 -4.55
CA PRO A 162 -5.84 16.85 -4.36
C PRO A 162 -5.60 17.35 -2.94
N GLY A 163 -6.64 17.62 -2.16
CA GLY A 163 -6.53 18.00 -0.74
C GLY A 163 -5.96 16.91 0.16
N TYR A 164 -6.01 15.64 -0.28
CA TYR A 164 -5.46 14.51 0.47
C TYR A 164 -4.05 14.09 0.03
N ARG A 165 -3.49 14.79 -0.93
CA ARG A 165 -2.21 14.45 -1.55
C ARG A 165 -1.08 14.31 -0.53
N GLY A 166 -0.99 15.23 0.45
CA GLY A 166 0.06 15.19 1.47
C GLY A 166 0.05 13.92 2.33
N TYR A 167 -1.13 13.33 2.58
CA TYR A 167 -1.23 12.07 3.31
C TYR A 167 -0.70 10.88 2.48
N TYR A 168 -0.97 10.88 1.18
CA TYR A 168 -0.39 9.89 0.27
C TYR A 168 1.13 10.07 0.12
N GLU A 169 1.62 11.31 0.06
CA GLU A 169 3.05 11.58 0.05
C GLU A 169 3.73 11.01 1.31
N ALA A 170 3.15 11.24 2.50
CA ALA A 170 3.67 10.66 3.74
C ALA A 170 3.63 9.12 3.73
N LEU A 171 2.58 8.52 3.17
CA LEU A 171 2.47 7.07 2.98
C LEU A 171 3.59 6.55 2.07
N TYR A 172 3.81 7.18 0.92
CA TYR A 172 4.83 6.78 -0.05
C TYR A 172 6.24 6.95 0.51
N ASP A 173 6.51 8.04 1.24
CA ASP A 173 7.80 8.27 1.87
C ASP A 173 8.14 7.18 2.89
N LYS A 174 7.14 6.70 3.64
CA LYS A 174 7.36 5.63 4.60
C LYS A 174 7.56 4.26 3.95
N TYR A 175 6.75 3.89 2.97
CA TYR A 175 6.69 2.51 2.47
C TYR A 175 7.44 2.27 1.16
N PHE A 176 7.64 3.31 0.34
CA PHE A 176 8.25 3.17 -0.98
C PHE A 176 9.52 3.99 -1.18
N ASN A 177 9.73 5.06 -0.38
CA ASN A 177 10.86 5.96 -0.51
C ASN A 177 11.72 6.01 0.77
N SER A 178 11.58 5.03 1.66
CA SER A 178 12.43 4.94 2.84
C SER A 178 13.86 4.52 2.49
N SER A 179 14.82 4.85 3.35
CA SER A 179 16.22 4.45 3.15
C SER A 179 16.40 2.94 3.00
N VAL A 180 15.58 2.14 3.69
CA VAL A 180 15.62 0.67 3.57
C VAL A 180 15.24 0.21 2.16
N ILE A 181 14.23 0.82 1.55
CA ILE A 181 13.84 0.53 0.16
C ILE A 181 14.92 0.99 -0.80
N ASP A 182 15.45 2.20 -0.61
CA ASP A 182 16.51 2.75 -1.44
C ASP A 182 17.76 1.88 -1.42
N ASP A 183 18.20 1.45 -0.25
CA ASP A 183 19.35 0.56 -0.08
C ASP A 183 19.10 -0.81 -0.74
N GLY A 184 17.88 -1.35 -0.60
CA GLY A 184 17.48 -2.59 -1.27
C GLY A 184 17.53 -2.47 -2.79
N LEU A 185 17.02 -1.35 -3.36
CA LEU A 185 17.03 -1.12 -4.82
C LEU A 185 18.44 -0.91 -5.38
N LYS A 186 19.34 -0.30 -4.61
CA LYS A 186 20.75 -0.06 -4.98
C LYS A 186 21.62 -1.28 -4.78
N SER A 187 21.24 -2.20 -3.91
CA SER A 187 22.01 -3.42 -3.59
C SER A 187 21.87 -4.50 -4.66
N ASP A 188 22.69 -5.55 -4.50
CA ASP A 188 22.61 -6.76 -5.33
C ASP A 188 21.58 -7.78 -4.85
N LEU A 189 20.88 -7.52 -3.72
CA LEU A 189 19.94 -8.46 -3.09
C LEU A 189 18.80 -8.88 -4.03
N TYR A 190 18.26 -7.94 -4.81
CA TYR A 190 17.10 -8.17 -5.69
C TYR A 190 17.50 -8.10 -7.17
N ARG A 191 18.64 -8.74 -7.54
CA ARG A 191 19.13 -8.84 -8.93
C ARG A 191 19.11 -10.26 -9.47
N THR A 192 18.76 -11.24 -8.65
CA THR A 192 18.56 -12.62 -9.08
C THR A 192 17.19 -12.75 -9.75
N PRO A 193 17.06 -13.34 -10.97
CA PRO A 193 15.77 -13.49 -11.65
C PRO A 193 14.90 -14.58 -11.02
N ASN A 194 14.27 -14.25 -9.88
CA ASN A 194 13.30 -15.05 -9.15
C ASN A 194 12.06 -14.21 -8.81
N THR A 195 10.98 -14.84 -8.37
CA THR A 195 9.70 -14.19 -8.09
C THR A 195 9.82 -13.06 -7.06
N GLU A 196 10.57 -13.26 -5.98
CA GLU A 196 10.78 -12.26 -4.93
C GLU A 196 11.39 -10.98 -5.48
N SER A 197 12.49 -11.11 -6.25
CA SER A 197 13.19 -9.97 -6.85
C SER A 197 12.29 -9.19 -7.82
N TYR A 198 11.49 -9.89 -8.63
CA TYR A 198 10.54 -9.22 -9.53
C TYR A 198 9.46 -8.47 -8.74
N LEU A 199 8.81 -9.12 -7.77
CA LEU A 199 7.77 -8.49 -6.95
C LEU A 199 8.32 -7.26 -6.23
N TYR A 200 9.50 -7.38 -5.60
CA TYR A 200 10.16 -6.27 -4.92
C TYR A 200 10.39 -5.07 -5.85
N ARG A 201 10.93 -5.32 -7.07
CA ARG A 201 11.21 -4.24 -8.02
C ARG A 201 9.96 -3.67 -8.66
N ILE A 202 8.94 -4.48 -8.91
CA ILE A 202 7.67 -4.03 -9.50
C ILE A 202 6.89 -3.15 -8.52
N ILE A 203 6.79 -3.54 -7.25
CA ILE A 203 6.08 -2.73 -6.26
C ILE A 203 6.79 -1.38 -6.02
N ASN A 204 8.10 -1.32 -6.23
CA ASN A 204 8.91 -0.12 -6.04
C ASN A 204 9.20 0.65 -7.35
N LEU A 205 8.44 0.43 -8.43
CA LEU A 205 8.62 1.15 -9.70
C LEU A 205 8.44 2.67 -9.59
N THR A 206 7.80 3.17 -8.55
CA THR A 206 7.63 4.60 -8.26
C THR A 206 8.84 5.25 -7.61
N ASN A 207 9.78 4.46 -7.08
CA ASN A 207 10.98 4.97 -6.42
C ASN A 207 11.99 5.47 -7.46
N GLU A 208 12.61 6.61 -7.19
CA GLU A 208 13.60 7.24 -8.08
C GLU A 208 14.88 6.41 -8.29
N ASN A 209 15.18 5.50 -7.36
CA ASN A 209 16.34 4.60 -7.42
C ASN A 209 16.05 3.31 -8.21
N THR A 210 14.91 3.22 -8.89
CA THR A 210 14.56 2.05 -9.70
C THR A 210 15.50 1.89 -10.88
N ASP A 211 16.18 0.72 -10.96
CA ASP A 211 17.00 0.31 -12.07
C ASP A 211 16.26 -0.73 -12.94
N LEU A 212 15.73 -0.28 -14.06
CA LEU A 212 14.98 -1.12 -15.00
C LEU A 212 15.85 -2.16 -15.73
N LYS A 213 17.17 -2.13 -15.56
CA LYS A 213 18.11 -3.12 -16.09
C LYS A 213 18.51 -4.16 -15.04
N ALA A 214 18.01 -4.04 -13.82
CA ALA A 214 18.36 -4.91 -12.71
C ALA A 214 17.95 -6.38 -12.93
N LEU A 215 16.85 -6.61 -13.68
CA LEU A 215 16.35 -7.93 -14.02
C LEU A 215 16.00 -8.00 -15.51
N PRO A 216 16.16 -9.17 -16.16
CA PRO A 216 15.71 -9.40 -17.53
C PRO A 216 14.18 -9.10 -17.63
N GLY A 217 13.75 -8.43 -18.69
CA GLY A 217 12.33 -8.11 -18.91
C GLY A 217 11.73 -7.05 -17.98
N LEU A 218 12.42 -6.53 -16.97
CA LEU A 218 11.88 -5.53 -16.04
C LEU A 218 11.50 -4.22 -16.76
N TYR A 219 12.26 -3.81 -17.74
CA TYR A 219 11.93 -2.66 -18.59
C TYR A 219 10.61 -2.89 -19.37
N GLU A 220 10.41 -4.10 -19.89
CA GLU A 220 9.17 -4.46 -20.59
C GLU A 220 7.98 -4.47 -19.62
N ILE A 221 8.15 -5.02 -18.43
CA ILE A 221 7.16 -4.96 -17.35
C ILE A 221 6.79 -3.51 -17.04
N ALA A 222 7.76 -2.64 -16.80
CA ALA A 222 7.52 -1.22 -16.50
C ALA A 222 6.77 -0.51 -17.64
N LYS A 223 7.09 -0.87 -18.90
CA LYS A 223 6.39 -0.36 -20.09
C LYS A 223 4.96 -0.90 -20.19
N THR A 224 4.73 -2.16 -19.82
CA THR A 224 3.40 -2.79 -19.80
C THR A 224 2.50 -2.14 -18.75
N ILE A 225 3.02 -1.88 -17.54
CA ILE A 225 2.29 -1.16 -16.49
C ILE A 225 2.06 0.28 -16.91
N ASN A 226 3.07 0.97 -17.42
CA ASN A 226 3.08 2.36 -17.84
C ASN A 226 2.41 3.29 -16.83
N LEU A 227 3.13 3.56 -15.73
CA LEU A 227 2.63 4.40 -14.63
C LEU A 227 2.19 5.80 -15.06
N SER A 228 2.82 6.37 -16.12
CA SER A 228 2.44 7.69 -16.65
C SER A 228 1.06 7.73 -17.29
N GLU A 229 0.58 6.59 -17.76
CA GLU A 229 -0.73 6.41 -18.39
C GLU A 229 -1.59 5.36 -17.67
N ILE A 230 -1.42 5.22 -16.37
CA ILE A 230 -2.13 4.21 -15.56
C ILE A 230 -3.65 4.37 -15.63
N ASN A 231 -4.13 5.58 -15.92
CA ASN A 231 -5.54 5.89 -16.14
C ASN A 231 -6.18 5.14 -17.31
N ARG A 232 -5.39 4.58 -18.24
CA ARG A 232 -5.92 3.72 -19.32
C ARG A 232 -6.52 2.44 -18.80
N LEU A 233 -6.11 2.01 -17.58
CA LEU A 233 -6.59 0.82 -16.89
C LEU A 233 -7.86 1.13 -16.07
N ASP A 234 -8.81 1.83 -16.68
CA ASP A 234 -10.01 2.40 -16.06
C ASP A 234 -11.04 1.35 -15.62
N THR A 235 -10.95 0.12 -16.11
CA THR A 235 -11.81 -0.99 -15.67
C THR A 235 -11.00 -2.06 -14.93
N VAL A 236 -11.69 -2.80 -14.08
CA VAL A 236 -11.09 -3.90 -13.28
C VAL A 236 -10.51 -4.98 -14.19
N GLU A 237 -11.20 -5.26 -15.32
CA GLU A 237 -10.78 -6.24 -16.32
C GLU A 237 -9.44 -5.83 -16.97
N LYS A 238 -9.28 -4.56 -17.35
CA LYS A 238 -8.02 -4.06 -17.93
C LYS A 238 -6.87 -4.13 -16.92
N ARG A 239 -7.13 -3.89 -15.66
CA ARG A 239 -6.13 -4.06 -14.60
C ARG A 239 -5.73 -5.51 -14.43
N LEU A 240 -6.70 -6.42 -14.46
CA LEU A 240 -6.45 -7.86 -14.38
C LEU A 240 -5.65 -8.36 -15.60
N GLU A 241 -6.03 -7.96 -16.82
CA GLU A 241 -5.29 -8.29 -18.03
C GLU A 241 -3.85 -7.80 -17.97
N CYS A 242 -3.64 -6.54 -17.54
CA CYS A 242 -2.30 -6.00 -17.32
C CYS A 242 -1.50 -6.83 -16.31
N ALA A 243 -2.12 -7.28 -15.22
CA ALA A 243 -1.48 -8.15 -14.23
C ALA A 243 -1.04 -9.48 -14.84
N PHE A 244 -1.88 -10.10 -15.65
CA PHE A 244 -1.54 -11.34 -16.35
C PHE A 244 -0.40 -11.17 -17.35
N ASP A 245 -0.39 -10.07 -18.09
CA ASP A 245 0.71 -9.76 -19.02
C ASP A 245 2.03 -9.57 -18.28
N VAL A 246 2.02 -8.87 -17.14
CA VAL A 246 3.20 -8.69 -16.29
C VAL A 246 3.70 -10.03 -15.73
N VAL A 247 2.80 -10.87 -15.18
CA VAL A 247 3.18 -12.21 -14.68
C VAL A 247 3.75 -13.09 -15.79
N LYS A 248 3.18 -13.03 -16.99
CA LYS A 248 3.68 -13.76 -18.16
C LYS A 248 5.11 -13.35 -18.50
N ILE A 249 5.38 -12.03 -18.60
CA ILE A 249 6.74 -11.51 -18.86
C ILE A 249 7.69 -11.95 -17.72
N MET A 250 7.27 -11.84 -16.48
CA MET A 250 8.05 -12.27 -15.32
C MET A 250 8.42 -13.75 -15.42
N PHE A 251 7.48 -14.66 -15.65
CA PHE A 251 7.72 -16.11 -15.74
C PHE A 251 8.56 -16.50 -16.95
N GLN A 252 8.54 -15.73 -18.03
CA GLN A 252 9.42 -15.94 -19.18
C GLN A 252 10.88 -15.61 -18.92
N ASN A 253 11.15 -14.81 -17.87
CA ASN A 253 12.47 -14.29 -17.54
C ASN A 253 13.05 -14.84 -16.22
N ILE A 254 12.28 -15.57 -15.42
CA ILE A 254 12.77 -16.28 -14.23
C ILE A 254 13.68 -17.41 -14.69
N THR A 255 14.87 -17.45 -14.11
CA THR A 255 15.89 -18.48 -14.43
C THR A 255 16.20 -19.39 -13.24
N GLU A 256 15.88 -18.95 -12.03
CA GLU A 256 16.07 -19.75 -10.81
C GLU A 256 14.70 -20.22 -10.32
N PRO A 257 14.42 -21.54 -10.32
CA PRO A 257 13.18 -22.06 -9.73
C PRO A 257 13.18 -21.81 -8.23
N GLU A 258 12.04 -21.36 -7.72
CA GLU A 258 11.89 -21.11 -6.30
C GLU A 258 12.03 -22.40 -5.48
N VAL A 259 12.78 -22.29 -4.39
CA VAL A 259 12.64 -23.19 -3.25
C VAL A 259 11.37 -22.76 -2.51
N ALA A 260 10.40 -23.66 -2.42
CA ALA A 260 9.07 -23.43 -1.85
C ALA A 260 9.13 -22.97 -0.37
N THR A 261 9.36 -21.68 -0.10
CA THR A 261 9.48 -21.18 1.30
C THR A 261 8.96 -19.75 1.52
N LEU A 262 8.24 -19.13 0.58
CA LEU A 262 7.98 -17.68 0.66
C LEU A 262 6.54 -17.24 0.98
N LEU A 263 5.65 -18.14 1.39
CA LEU A 263 4.30 -17.75 1.84
C LEU A 263 3.94 -18.43 3.18
N GLN A 264 4.70 -18.15 4.24
CA GLN A 264 4.28 -18.38 5.62
C GLN A 264 4.18 -17.06 6.37
#